data_1a0aa245ba34d45fe8a6d8c4d0cbc9c4
#
_entry.id   1a0aa245ba34d45fe8a6d8c4d0cbc9c4
#
_cell.length_a   1.000
_cell.length_b   1.000
_cell.length_c   1.000
_cell.angle_alpha   90.00
_cell.angle_beta   90.00
_cell.angle_gamma   90.00
#
_symmetry.space_group_name_H-M   'P 1'
#
loop_
_entity.id
_entity.type
_entity.pdbx_description
1 polymer ?
#
loop_
_entity_poly.entity_id
_entity_poly.type
_entity_poly.pdbx_seq_one_letter_code
_entity_poly.pdbx_strand_id
1 'polypeptide(L)'
;MVRSFNFLNFIFLVIIFGCGDSESESSNDIVIPEESDSTWNLIWNEEFSGQELDNSKWNILRWRPGWVNNELQAYTNRDTNLYFKDGCLVIRALVEPGYFDEDYLGNSYNSDYTSGRINTAGKFNKTYGRYDIRAKLPKGRGSWPAIWMLGENISTDGWPYCGEIDIMEHVGYEDDIIHGSIHTETFNHNLNTQKSGSK
;
A
#
# COMPACT_ATOMS: atom_id res chain seq x y z
N MET A 1 -1.86 -33.18 -5.65
CA MET A 1 -0.90 -32.48 -6.53
C MET A 1 -0.82 -31.05 -6.02
N VAL A 2 0.21 -30.74 -5.24
CA VAL A 2 0.37 -29.41 -4.64
C VAL A 2 0.87 -28.48 -5.72
N ARG A 3 0.03 -27.55 -6.18
CA ARG A 3 0.48 -26.48 -7.06
C ARG A 3 1.31 -25.51 -6.22
N SER A 4 2.56 -25.31 -6.60
CA SER A 4 3.41 -24.26 -6.06
C SER A 4 2.85 -22.92 -6.52
N PHE A 5 2.33 -22.13 -5.60
CA PHE A 5 1.94 -20.76 -5.88
C PHE A 5 3.18 -19.88 -5.81
N ASN A 6 3.54 -19.26 -6.92
CA ASN A 6 4.55 -18.20 -6.91
C ASN A 6 3.87 -16.89 -6.51
N PHE A 7 4.07 -16.45 -5.30
CA PHE A 7 3.65 -15.14 -4.83
C PHE A 7 4.85 -14.21 -5.00
N LEU A 8 4.75 -13.03 -5.52
CA LEU A 8 4.28 -11.80 -4.92
C LEU A 8 4.65 -10.57 -5.75
N ASN A 9 3.71 -9.72 -6.04
CA ASN A 9 3.99 -8.31 -6.35
C ASN A 9 3.58 -7.47 -5.16
N PHE A 10 4.49 -6.63 -4.64
CA PHE A 10 4.16 -5.66 -3.61
C PHE A 10 3.37 -4.49 -4.20
N ILE A 11 2.22 -4.22 -3.64
CA ILE A 11 1.51 -2.97 -3.88
C ILE A 11 1.49 -2.21 -2.57
N PHE A 12 2.19 -1.09 -2.51
CA PHE A 12 2.19 -0.20 -1.37
C PHE A 12 1.23 0.95 -1.58
N LEU A 13 0.27 1.09 -0.72
CA LEU A 13 -0.43 2.34 -0.50
C LEU A 13 -0.06 2.81 0.92
N VAL A 14 0.93 3.68 1.05
CA VAL A 14 1.25 4.32 2.31
C VAL A 14 0.75 5.75 2.27
N ILE A 15 -0.27 6.07 3.05
CA ILE A 15 -0.73 7.44 3.23
C ILE A 15 -0.09 7.94 4.53
N ILE A 16 0.86 8.88 4.42
CA ILE A 16 1.47 9.51 5.59
C ILE A 16 1.02 10.95 5.66
N PHE A 17 0.31 11.33 6.72
CA PHE A 17 0.11 12.73 7.09
C PHE A 17 1.27 13.23 7.93
N GLY A 18 1.65 14.48 7.66
CA GLY A 18 2.85 15.12 8.11
C GLY A 18 3.13 15.07 9.61
N CYS A 19 4.40 15.02 9.93
CA CYS A 19 4.92 15.48 11.20
C CYS A 19 4.62 16.96 11.38
N GLY A 20 3.77 17.31 12.35
CA GLY A 20 3.55 18.65 12.83
C GLY A 20 3.76 18.66 14.35
N ASP A 21 4.65 19.56 14.75
CA ASP A 21 4.85 20.14 16.06
C ASP A 21 5.43 19.31 17.21
N SER A 22 6.57 19.86 17.64
CA SER A 22 7.28 19.58 18.87
C SER A 22 6.42 19.91 20.10
N GLU A 23 5.79 18.93 20.70
CA GLU A 23 5.52 18.97 22.13
C GLU A 23 6.21 17.78 22.79
N SER A 24 6.99 18.09 23.81
CA SER A 24 7.73 17.14 24.62
C SER A 24 6.75 16.38 25.52
N GLU A 25 6.19 15.30 25.01
CA GLU A 25 5.61 14.28 25.86
C GLU A 25 6.59 13.10 25.98
N SER A 26 6.80 12.67 27.20
CA SER A 26 7.65 11.55 27.54
C SER A 26 7.16 10.31 26.79
N SER A 27 7.85 9.99 25.70
CA SER A 27 7.62 8.77 24.95
C SER A 27 7.96 7.58 25.84
N ASN A 28 6.96 6.81 26.23
CA ASN A 28 7.17 5.41 26.47
C ASN A 28 7.44 4.79 25.11
N ASP A 29 8.68 4.93 24.66
CA ASP A 29 9.17 4.16 23.52
C ASP A 29 8.96 2.69 23.84
N ILE A 30 8.05 2.07 23.12
CA ILE A 30 8.00 0.62 23.04
C ILE A 30 9.31 0.26 22.33
N VAL A 31 10.33 -0.02 23.13
CA VAL A 31 11.54 -0.66 22.67
C VAL A 31 11.10 -2.05 22.22
N ILE A 32 10.84 -2.19 20.93
CA ILE A 32 10.77 -3.51 20.32
C ILE A 32 12.18 -4.05 20.52
N PRO A 33 12.38 -5.16 21.26
CA PRO A 33 13.69 -5.74 21.40
C PRO A 33 14.20 -6.00 19.98
N GLU A 34 15.38 -5.49 19.64
CA GLU A 34 16.18 -6.04 18.55
C GLU A 34 16.52 -7.48 18.94
N GLU A 35 15.59 -8.39 18.75
CA GLU A 35 15.95 -9.79 18.59
C GLU A 35 16.81 -9.85 17.33
N SER A 36 18.11 -9.90 17.53
CA SER A 36 19.03 -10.30 16.48
C SER A 36 18.73 -11.75 16.15
N ASP A 37 17.63 -11.97 15.41
CA ASP A 37 17.29 -13.29 14.91
C ASP A 37 18.30 -13.60 13.80
N SER A 38 19.36 -14.30 14.19
CA SER A 38 20.48 -14.69 13.33
C SER A 38 20.06 -15.59 12.15
N THR A 39 18.77 -15.83 11.96
CA THR A 39 18.19 -16.70 10.93
C THR A 39 17.67 -15.95 9.70
N TRP A 40 17.50 -14.63 9.78
CA TRP A 40 16.97 -13.81 8.68
C TRP A 40 18.09 -13.08 7.93
N ASN A 41 18.07 -13.17 6.59
CA ASN A 41 18.95 -12.40 5.72
C ASN A 41 18.17 -11.31 5.04
N LEU A 42 18.61 -10.06 5.16
CA LEU A 42 18.02 -8.94 4.42
C LEU A 42 18.27 -9.15 2.93
N ILE A 43 17.20 -9.25 2.16
CA ILE A 43 17.25 -9.46 0.70
C ILE A 43 16.81 -8.25 -0.10
N TRP A 44 16.04 -7.36 0.52
CA TRP A 44 15.56 -6.13 -0.10
C TRP A 44 15.18 -5.13 0.99
N ASN A 45 15.45 -3.86 0.75
CA ASN A 45 15.02 -2.78 1.61
C ASN A 45 14.69 -1.53 0.81
N GLU A 46 13.87 -0.66 1.39
CA GLU A 46 13.63 0.69 0.95
C GLU A 46 13.40 1.58 2.17
N GLU A 47 14.30 2.52 2.36
CA GLU A 47 14.28 3.43 3.51
C GLU A 47 13.71 4.80 3.15
N PHE A 48 13.42 5.04 1.86
CA PHE A 48 12.92 6.30 1.35
C PHE A 48 13.79 7.52 1.75
N SER A 49 15.08 7.29 1.92
CA SER A 49 16.06 8.31 2.34
C SER A 49 16.48 9.27 1.20
N GLY A 50 16.07 8.97 -0.04
CA GLY A 50 16.28 9.81 -1.21
C GLY A 50 15.36 11.03 -1.25
N GLN A 51 15.37 11.71 -2.38
CA GLN A 51 14.43 12.80 -2.69
C GLN A 51 13.49 12.46 -3.85
N GLU A 52 13.71 11.31 -4.48
CA GLU A 52 12.92 10.78 -5.57
C GLU A 52 12.70 9.29 -5.35
N LEU A 53 11.60 8.77 -5.87
CA LEU A 53 11.31 7.35 -5.82
C LEU A 53 12.29 6.59 -6.72
N ASP A 54 12.91 5.55 -6.16
CA ASP A 54 13.80 4.69 -6.94
C ASP A 54 13.00 3.89 -7.99
N ASN A 55 13.07 4.35 -9.22
CA ASN A 55 12.37 3.73 -10.34
C ASN A 55 12.89 2.33 -10.69
N SER A 56 14.02 1.88 -10.13
CA SER A 56 14.44 0.48 -10.25
C SER A 56 13.68 -0.44 -9.31
N LYS A 57 13.12 0.11 -8.23
CA LYS A 57 12.36 -0.62 -7.20
C LYS A 57 10.86 -0.44 -7.33
N TRP A 58 10.41 0.75 -7.73
CA TRP A 58 9.01 1.15 -7.67
C TRP A 58 8.43 1.60 -9.00
N ASN A 59 7.16 1.33 -9.22
CA ASN A 59 6.32 1.94 -10.24
C ASN A 59 5.34 2.90 -9.58
N ILE A 60 5.09 4.05 -10.18
CA ILE A 60 4.00 4.94 -9.80
C ILE A 60 2.82 4.66 -10.70
N LEU A 61 1.65 4.44 -10.12
CA LEU A 61 0.44 4.13 -10.88
C LEU A 61 -0.37 5.40 -11.15
N ARG A 62 -0.85 5.54 -12.39
CA ARG A 62 -1.76 6.61 -12.82
C ARG A 62 -3.07 5.96 -13.26
N TRP A 63 -4.02 5.94 -12.36
CA TRP A 63 -5.31 5.32 -12.60
C TRP A 63 -6.45 6.30 -12.36
N ARG A 64 -7.46 6.26 -13.23
CA ARG A 64 -8.69 7.01 -13.07
C ARG A 64 -9.53 6.49 -11.90
N PRO A 65 -10.47 7.29 -11.36
CA PRO A 65 -11.45 6.83 -10.38
C PRO A 65 -12.20 5.60 -10.86
N GLY A 66 -12.57 4.72 -9.93
CA GLY A 66 -13.31 3.50 -10.22
C GLY A 66 -12.56 2.44 -11.03
N TRP A 67 -11.23 2.54 -11.14
CA TRP A 67 -10.43 1.51 -11.80
C TRP A 67 -10.54 0.16 -11.09
N VAL A 68 -10.48 0.16 -9.77
CA VAL A 68 -10.73 -1.00 -8.89
C VAL A 68 -11.65 -0.57 -7.75
N ASN A 69 -12.41 -1.51 -7.19
CA ASN A 69 -13.19 -1.38 -5.95
C ASN A 69 -14.12 -0.16 -5.86
N ASN A 70 -14.48 0.47 -6.99
CA ASN A 70 -15.23 1.73 -7.03
C ASN A 70 -14.58 2.86 -6.22
N GLU A 71 -13.25 2.86 -6.13
CA GLU A 71 -12.48 3.89 -5.45
C GLU A 71 -12.74 5.26 -6.06
N LEU A 72 -12.96 6.27 -5.22
CA LEU A 72 -13.36 7.61 -5.66
C LEU A 72 -12.17 8.45 -6.15
N GLN A 73 -10.96 8.16 -5.66
CA GLN A 73 -9.77 8.93 -6.00
C GLN A 73 -9.15 8.49 -7.33
N ALA A 74 -8.55 9.45 -8.00
CA ALA A 74 -7.56 9.20 -9.03
C ALA A 74 -6.18 8.97 -8.38
N TYR A 75 -5.40 8.05 -8.91
CA TYR A 75 -3.99 7.90 -8.54
C TYR A 75 -3.11 8.67 -9.52
N THR A 76 -2.24 9.52 -8.97
CA THR A 76 -1.40 10.43 -9.77
C THR A 76 0.07 10.25 -9.43
N ASN A 77 0.94 10.77 -10.30
CA ASN A 77 2.38 10.84 -10.08
C ASN A 77 2.86 12.24 -9.66
N ARG A 78 1.96 13.10 -9.18
CA ARG A 78 2.29 14.47 -8.81
C ARG A 78 2.98 14.56 -7.45
N ASP A 79 3.88 15.50 -7.31
CA ASP A 79 4.55 15.79 -6.02
C ASP A 79 3.58 16.24 -4.93
N THR A 80 2.37 16.62 -5.27
CA THR A 80 1.30 16.89 -4.29
C THR A 80 0.72 15.63 -3.66
N ASN A 81 0.82 14.49 -4.33
CA ASN A 81 0.33 13.20 -3.86
C ASN A 81 1.46 12.25 -3.42
N LEU A 82 2.65 12.37 -4.02
CA LEU A 82 3.82 11.52 -3.75
C LEU A 82 5.04 12.42 -3.56
N TYR A 83 5.57 12.54 -2.36
CA TYR A 83 6.74 13.36 -2.08
C TYR A 83 7.56 12.83 -0.90
N PHE A 84 8.78 13.34 -0.76
CA PHE A 84 9.69 12.97 0.31
C PHE A 84 9.73 14.07 1.37
N LYS A 85 9.61 13.68 2.62
CA LYS A 85 9.72 14.59 3.76
C LYS A 85 10.31 13.85 4.95
N ASP A 86 11.29 14.46 5.59
CA ASP A 86 11.90 13.98 6.84
C ASP A 86 12.35 12.51 6.78
N GLY A 87 12.93 12.09 5.64
CA GLY A 87 13.39 10.72 5.42
C GLY A 87 12.25 9.70 5.24
N CYS A 88 11.07 10.15 4.85
CA CYS A 88 9.92 9.31 4.59
C CYS A 88 9.33 9.60 3.22
N LEU A 89 8.80 8.57 2.56
CA LEU A 89 7.86 8.76 1.45
C LEU A 89 6.50 9.17 2.04
N VAL A 90 5.93 10.25 1.55
CA VAL A 90 4.57 10.68 1.86
C VAL A 90 3.67 10.37 0.67
N ILE A 91 2.64 9.59 0.91
CA ILE A 91 1.53 9.37 -0.02
C ILE A 91 0.32 10.10 0.53
N ARG A 92 -0.15 11.13 -0.18
CA ARG A 92 -1.18 12.02 0.32
C ARG A 92 -2.45 11.96 -0.52
N ALA A 93 -3.57 11.71 0.14
CA ALA A 93 -4.89 11.90 -0.43
C ALA A 93 -5.31 13.37 -0.30
N LEU A 94 -5.92 13.92 -1.34
CA LEU A 94 -6.40 15.30 -1.40
C LEU A 94 -7.85 15.35 -1.87
N VAL A 95 -8.59 16.33 -1.37
CA VAL A 95 -9.88 16.74 -1.92
C VAL A 95 -9.59 17.83 -2.95
N GLU A 96 -9.84 17.56 -4.22
CA GLU A 96 -9.56 18.44 -5.36
C GLU A 96 -10.75 18.44 -6.35
N PRO A 97 -11.87 19.10 -6.02
CA PRO A 97 -13.05 19.10 -6.86
C PRO A 97 -12.76 19.57 -8.29
N GLY A 98 -13.14 18.75 -9.25
CA GLY A 98 -12.94 19.05 -10.67
C GLY A 98 -11.52 18.81 -11.17
N TYR A 99 -10.69 18.10 -10.44
CA TYR A 99 -9.39 17.66 -10.96
C TYR A 99 -9.58 16.90 -12.27
N PHE A 100 -8.80 17.27 -13.30
CA PHE A 100 -8.84 16.66 -14.63
C PHE A 100 -7.47 16.16 -15.03
N ASP A 101 -7.38 14.94 -15.55
CA ASP A 101 -6.15 14.30 -16.05
C ASP A 101 -6.50 13.18 -17.04
N GLU A 102 -5.48 12.48 -17.49
CA GLU A 102 -5.56 11.27 -18.30
C GLU A 102 -4.91 10.09 -17.57
N ASP A 103 -5.54 8.92 -17.67
CA ASP A 103 -4.95 7.69 -17.16
C ASP A 103 -3.76 7.23 -18.03
N TYR A 104 -3.09 6.16 -17.62
CA TYR A 104 -1.91 5.64 -18.35
C TYR A 104 -2.26 5.10 -19.76
N LEU A 105 -3.54 4.92 -20.08
CA LEU A 105 -4.03 4.55 -21.41
C LEU A 105 -4.42 5.75 -22.27
N GLY A 106 -4.31 6.97 -21.74
CA GLY A 106 -4.71 8.20 -22.41
C GLY A 106 -6.21 8.52 -22.38
N ASN A 107 -6.97 7.86 -21.47
CA ASN A 107 -8.37 8.18 -21.28
C ASN A 107 -8.51 9.36 -20.31
N SER A 108 -9.14 10.43 -20.77
CA SER A 108 -9.44 11.60 -19.94
C SER A 108 -10.48 11.27 -18.87
N TYR A 109 -10.32 11.84 -17.68
CA TYR A 109 -11.24 11.69 -16.57
C TYR A 109 -11.32 12.94 -15.69
N ASN A 110 -12.39 13.05 -14.91
CA ASN A 110 -12.50 13.98 -13.79
C ASN A 110 -12.52 13.22 -12.47
N SER A 111 -12.02 13.86 -11.42
CA SER A 111 -12.05 13.35 -10.05
C SER A 111 -12.23 14.50 -9.08
N ASP A 112 -12.86 14.23 -7.94
CA ASP A 112 -12.91 15.15 -6.81
C ASP A 112 -11.89 14.80 -5.72
N TYR A 113 -11.20 13.68 -5.92
CA TYR A 113 -10.18 13.18 -4.98
C TYR A 113 -8.97 12.68 -5.75
N THR A 114 -7.79 12.94 -5.21
CA THR A 114 -6.53 12.39 -5.73
C THR A 114 -5.74 11.72 -4.63
N SER A 115 -4.90 10.75 -5.00
CA SER A 115 -4.01 10.05 -4.08
C SER A 115 -2.78 9.51 -4.83
N GLY A 116 -1.92 8.78 -4.13
CA GLY A 116 -0.78 8.07 -4.71
C GLY A 116 -0.89 6.57 -4.54
N ARG A 117 -0.33 5.82 -5.48
CA ARG A 117 -0.20 4.37 -5.43
C ARG A 117 1.09 3.94 -6.10
N ILE A 118 1.87 3.13 -5.41
CA ILE A 118 3.13 2.57 -5.93
C ILE A 118 3.13 1.06 -5.79
N ASN A 119 3.88 0.37 -6.64
CA ASN A 119 4.10 -1.06 -6.54
C ASN A 119 5.48 -1.48 -7.04
N THR A 120 5.85 -2.73 -6.79
CA THR A 120 7.09 -3.36 -7.23
C THR A 120 6.90 -4.32 -8.41
N ALA A 121 5.78 -4.25 -9.12
CA ALA A 121 5.47 -5.17 -10.23
C ALA A 121 6.59 -5.20 -11.28
N GLY A 122 7.08 -6.41 -11.60
CA GLY A 122 8.19 -6.63 -12.53
C GLY A 122 9.57 -6.20 -12.01
N LYS A 123 9.69 -5.74 -10.77
CA LYS A 123 10.94 -5.26 -10.16
C LYS A 123 11.38 -6.09 -8.96
N PHE A 124 10.47 -6.42 -8.08
CA PHE A 124 10.72 -7.28 -6.94
C PHE A 124 9.50 -8.13 -6.60
N ASN A 125 9.72 -9.41 -6.40
CA ASN A 125 8.74 -10.36 -5.88
C ASN A 125 9.41 -11.36 -4.94
N LYS A 126 8.65 -11.98 -4.04
CA LYS A 126 9.13 -13.01 -3.14
C LYS A 126 7.99 -13.92 -2.68
N THR A 127 8.21 -15.23 -2.71
CA THR A 127 7.20 -16.22 -2.30
C THR A 127 7.10 -16.34 -0.78
N TYR A 128 8.22 -16.28 -0.07
CA TYR A 128 8.29 -16.42 1.38
C TYR A 128 9.23 -15.37 1.96
N GLY A 129 8.93 -14.90 3.15
CA GLY A 129 9.80 -13.96 3.84
C GLY A 129 9.12 -13.31 5.05
N ARG A 130 9.90 -12.55 5.76
CA ARG A 130 9.44 -11.60 6.78
C ARG A 130 9.43 -10.20 6.14
N TYR A 131 8.40 -9.42 6.45
CA TYR A 131 8.21 -8.07 5.95
C TYR A 131 8.06 -7.13 7.13
N ASP A 132 9.05 -6.29 7.36
CA ASP A 132 9.05 -5.28 8.41
C ASP A 132 8.80 -3.91 7.76
N ILE A 133 7.69 -3.26 8.13
CA ILE A 133 7.25 -2.03 7.50
C ILE A 133 6.88 -1.04 8.59
N ARG A 134 7.50 0.14 8.54
CA ARG A 134 7.17 1.27 9.40
C ARG A 134 6.31 2.27 8.65
N ALA A 135 5.11 2.53 9.12
CA ALA A 135 4.19 3.47 8.51
C ALA A 135 3.45 4.31 9.55
N LYS A 136 3.15 5.55 9.21
CA LYS A 136 2.21 6.39 9.94
C LYS A 136 0.93 6.48 9.13
N LEU A 137 -0.18 6.02 9.71
CA LEU A 137 -1.45 5.92 9.02
C LEU A 137 -2.28 7.21 9.18
N PRO A 138 -3.09 7.59 8.17
CA PRO A 138 -4.02 8.70 8.27
C PRO A 138 -5.18 8.34 9.20
N LYS A 139 -5.77 9.36 9.80
CA LYS A 139 -7.03 9.27 10.52
C LYS A 139 -8.13 10.00 9.74
N GLY A 140 -9.34 9.61 10.00
CA GLY A 140 -10.52 10.29 9.47
C GLY A 140 -11.36 9.44 8.51
N ARG A 141 -12.65 9.69 8.54
CA ARG A 141 -13.63 8.97 7.73
C ARG A 141 -13.34 9.14 6.23
N GLY A 142 -13.33 8.03 5.51
CA GLY A 142 -13.08 7.98 4.06
C GLY A 142 -11.63 7.66 3.69
N SER A 143 -10.68 7.63 4.64
CA SER A 143 -9.34 7.11 4.36
C SER A 143 -9.30 5.59 4.53
N TRP A 144 -8.53 4.94 3.65
CA TRP A 144 -8.31 3.50 3.65
C TRP A 144 -6.91 3.20 3.10
N PRO A 145 -5.86 3.45 3.88
CA PRO A 145 -4.51 3.05 3.49
C PRO A 145 -4.36 1.54 3.56
N ALA A 146 -3.57 0.98 2.64
CA ALA A 146 -3.27 -0.43 2.60
C ALA A 146 -1.82 -0.72 2.24
N ILE A 147 -1.27 -1.76 2.85
CA ILE A 147 0.01 -2.39 2.50
C ILE A 147 -0.30 -3.84 2.21
N TRP A 148 -0.12 -4.26 0.97
CA TRP A 148 -0.65 -5.52 0.51
C TRP A 148 0.11 -6.11 -0.67
N MET A 149 -0.22 -7.31 -1.05
CA MET A 149 0.50 -8.10 -2.03
C MET A 149 -0.45 -8.84 -2.97
N LEU A 150 -0.10 -8.91 -4.25
CA LEU A 150 -0.77 -9.76 -5.24
C LEU A 150 0.17 -10.82 -5.82
N GLY A 151 -0.38 -11.92 -6.25
CA GLY A 151 0.37 -12.91 -6.99
C GLY A 151 0.92 -12.35 -8.31
N GLU A 152 2.14 -12.73 -8.68
CA GLU A 152 2.80 -12.30 -9.92
C GLU A 152 2.00 -12.69 -11.18
N ASN A 153 1.19 -13.74 -11.06
CA ASN A 153 0.29 -14.25 -12.10
C ASN A 153 -1.03 -13.47 -12.25
N ILE A 154 -1.13 -12.27 -11.64
CA ILE A 154 -2.35 -11.42 -11.73
C ILE A 154 -2.76 -11.14 -13.18
N SER A 155 -1.79 -10.96 -14.08
CA SER A 155 -2.06 -10.67 -15.50
C SER A 155 -2.59 -11.87 -16.28
N THR A 156 -2.33 -13.09 -15.83
CA THR A 156 -2.74 -14.34 -16.49
C THR A 156 -3.96 -14.97 -15.84
N ASP A 157 -3.98 -15.05 -14.53
CA ASP A 157 -5.00 -15.77 -13.78
C ASP A 157 -6.09 -14.82 -13.24
N GLY A 158 -5.76 -13.56 -13.11
CA GLY A 158 -6.67 -12.56 -12.57
C GLY A 158 -6.91 -12.71 -11.06
N TRP A 159 -7.63 -11.75 -10.49
CA TRP A 159 -8.09 -11.81 -9.11
C TRP A 159 -9.44 -12.54 -9.03
N PRO A 160 -9.70 -13.38 -8.02
CA PRO A 160 -8.89 -13.70 -6.85
C PRO A 160 -7.95 -14.90 -7.03
N TYR A 161 -7.81 -15.44 -8.24
CA TYR A 161 -7.05 -16.66 -8.50
C TYR A 161 -5.54 -16.49 -8.31
N CYS A 162 -5.04 -15.28 -8.52
CA CYS A 162 -3.63 -14.96 -8.26
C CYS A 162 -3.27 -14.96 -6.78
N GLY A 163 -4.26 -14.84 -5.90
CA GLY A 163 -4.08 -14.64 -4.46
C GLY A 163 -3.76 -13.20 -4.10
N GLU A 164 -4.15 -12.80 -2.87
CA GLU A 164 -3.88 -11.49 -2.27
C GLU A 164 -3.60 -11.67 -0.79
N ILE A 165 -2.64 -10.92 -0.27
CA ILE A 165 -2.34 -10.85 1.16
C ILE A 165 -2.32 -9.38 1.55
N ASP A 166 -3.26 -8.98 2.41
CA ASP A 166 -3.29 -7.66 3.00
C ASP A 166 -2.53 -7.70 4.32
N ILE A 167 -1.30 -7.16 4.29
CA ILE A 167 -0.44 -7.10 5.47
C ILE A 167 -1.03 -6.10 6.46
N MET A 168 -1.53 -4.98 5.95
CA MET A 168 -2.14 -3.91 6.72
C MET A 168 -3.21 -3.21 5.89
N GLU A 169 -4.40 -3.10 6.45
CA GLU A 169 -5.44 -2.19 6.03
C GLU A 169 -5.94 -1.41 7.25
N HIS A 170 -6.20 -0.12 7.08
CA HIS A 170 -6.76 0.70 8.15
C HIS A 170 -7.97 1.48 7.66
N VAL A 171 -9.09 1.31 8.34
CA VAL A 171 -10.30 2.08 8.09
C VAL A 171 -10.25 3.33 8.94
N GLY A 172 -10.11 4.49 8.32
CA GLY A 172 -9.73 5.72 9.00
C GLY A 172 -10.71 6.27 10.06
N TYR A 173 -11.87 5.66 10.25
CA TYR A 173 -12.77 5.93 11.38
C TYR A 173 -12.71 4.89 12.50
N GLU A 174 -11.89 3.85 12.34
CA GLU A 174 -11.66 2.82 13.35
C GLU A 174 -10.31 3.10 14.00
N ASP A 175 -10.31 3.95 15.01
CA ASP A 175 -9.08 4.35 15.70
C ASP A 175 -8.32 3.13 16.24
N ASP A 176 -7.02 3.08 15.94
CA ASP A 176 -6.08 2.10 16.47
C ASP A 176 -6.35 0.63 16.07
N ILE A 177 -7.18 0.40 15.03
CA ILE A 177 -7.43 -0.93 14.50
C ILE A 177 -6.72 -1.11 13.15
N ILE A 178 -6.02 -2.22 13.01
CA ILE A 178 -5.41 -2.69 11.77
C ILE A 178 -6.04 -4.02 11.40
N HIS A 179 -6.44 -4.13 10.15
CA HIS A 179 -6.95 -5.35 9.56
C HIS A 179 -5.87 -6.02 8.71
N GLY A 180 -5.86 -7.34 8.69
CA GLY A 180 -5.13 -8.15 7.75
C GLY A 180 -6.06 -9.17 7.12
N SER A 181 -5.89 -9.44 5.83
CA SER A 181 -6.77 -10.34 5.08
C SER A 181 -5.98 -11.23 4.14
N ILE A 182 -6.57 -12.35 3.78
CA ILE A 182 -6.09 -13.24 2.72
C ILE A 182 -7.24 -13.54 1.78
N HIS A 183 -7.01 -13.30 0.48
CA HIS A 183 -7.95 -13.64 -0.56
C HIS A 183 -7.37 -14.70 -1.49
N THR A 184 -8.18 -15.67 -1.85
CA THR A 184 -7.87 -16.76 -2.78
C THR A 184 -9.10 -17.09 -3.61
N GLU A 185 -8.97 -18.00 -4.56
CA GLU A 185 -10.10 -18.50 -5.36
C GLU A 185 -11.32 -18.87 -4.49
N THR A 186 -11.08 -19.57 -3.37
CA THR A 186 -12.15 -20.08 -2.48
C THR A 186 -12.51 -19.13 -1.36
N PHE A 187 -11.56 -18.28 -0.94
CA PHE A 187 -11.71 -17.35 0.17
C PHE A 187 -11.50 -15.92 -0.31
N ASN A 188 -12.57 -15.18 -0.54
CA ASN A 188 -12.50 -13.80 -1.00
C ASN A 188 -13.76 -13.02 -0.65
N HIS A 189 -13.71 -11.70 -0.74
CA HIS A 189 -14.83 -10.83 -0.37
C HIS A 189 -16.04 -10.95 -1.29
N ASN A 190 -15.87 -11.31 -2.56
CA ASN A 190 -17.01 -11.55 -3.45
C ASN A 190 -17.87 -12.73 -3.00
N LEU A 191 -17.25 -13.69 -2.31
CA LEU A 191 -17.94 -14.85 -1.72
C LEU A 191 -18.25 -14.66 -0.24
N ASN A 192 -17.80 -13.56 0.38
CA ASN A 192 -17.83 -13.33 1.84
C ASN A 192 -17.16 -14.45 2.64
N THR A 193 -16.05 -14.98 2.13
CA THR A 193 -15.32 -16.12 2.69
C THR A 193 -13.86 -15.80 3.01
N GLN A 194 -13.39 -14.57 2.75
CA GLN A 194 -12.00 -14.14 3.03
C GLN A 194 -11.60 -14.48 4.47
N LYS A 195 -10.33 -14.76 4.68
CA LYS A 195 -9.78 -14.94 6.02
C LYS A 195 -9.20 -13.62 6.49
N SER A 196 -9.77 -13.07 7.55
CA SER A 196 -9.39 -11.77 8.09
C SER A 196 -9.16 -11.85 9.59
N GLY A 197 -8.33 -10.94 10.08
CA GLY A 197 -8.11 -10.70 11.50
C GLY A 197 -7.84 -9.21 11.72
N SER A 198 -8.03 -8.76 12.96
CA SER A 198 -7.74 -7.37 13.35
C SER A 198 -7.03 -7.31 14.69
N LYS A 199 -6.26 -6.25 14.91
CA LYS A 199 -5.55 -5.97 16.14
C LYS A 199 -5.56 -4.49 16.43
#